data_c9dbabec4bded83dde1b443e755af93d
#
_entry.id   c9dbabec4bded83dde1b443e755af93d
#
_cell.length_a   1.000
_cell.length_b   1.000
_cell.length_c   1.000
_cell.angle_alpha   90.00
_cell.angle_beta   90.00
_cell.angle_gamma   90.00
#
_symmetry.space_group_name_H-M   'P 1'
#
loop_
_entity.id
_entity.type
_entity.pdbx_description
1 polymer ?
#
loop_
_entity_poly.entity_id
_entity_poly.type
_entity_poly.pdbx_seq_one_letter_code
_entity_poly.pdbx_strand_id
1 'polypeptide(L)'
;MAVAAAVVCVAALSACATSQHSPASVPVGISLPLAGGMPRYYVVVAGREIVVRASGDGHVTGSVAIPGPAGNARSAVGGEPFASTDGRRFVIVVSRGGDLPGVADATLFLLTVSPGGRPGELRQLNFDSRGVPVIGAALSPDGKMLALSLVQEFPPGPLYGSVEVINVAGGATRTWTGRGAPGYWPGVPSWAGDGTVVVPWWHDTGHFMGPAAISGVRDLDLAAPGSSLAAARLIAFPAPVAGLESALIIPGGGDVITSSCRAGHHTATVRIAELSATDGRLVRVLRTHTARFGNDADAQDAISSTCQVLAVAGHGDHLLVQAFAFGRIDNGVFTSLPGTTPRVLPVSAAW
;
A
#
# COMPACT_ATOMS: atom_id res chain seq x y z
N MET A 1 -1.10 -53.28 -35.03
CA MET A 1 -2.23 -53.27 -34.08
C MET A 1 -2.15 -51.98 -33.30
N ALA A 2 -3.04 -51.04 -33.67
CA ALA A 2 -3.13 -49.72 -33.03
C ALA A 2 -4.37 -49.73 -32.13
N VAL A 3 -4.20 -49.45 -30.84
CA VAL A 3 -5.30 -49.30 -29.87
C VAL A 3 -5.59 -47.84 -29.74
N ALA A 4 -6.75 -47.39 -30.18
CA ALA A 4 -7.26 -46.07 -30.01
C ALA A 4 -7.94 -45.97 -28.63
N ALA A 5 -7.49 -45.06 -27.75
CA ALA A 5 -8.14 -44.73 -26.49
C ALA A 5 -9.09 -43.56 -26.71
N ALA A 6 -10.38 -43.80 -26.57
CA ALA A 6 -11.42 -42.78 -26.59
C ALA A 6 -11.50 -42.11 -25.20
N VAL A 7 -11.31 -40.79 -25.17
CA VAL A 7 -11.55 -39.98 -23.96
C VAL A 7 -13.00 -39.50 -23.99
N VAL A 8 -13.79 -39.98 -23.04
CA VAL A 8 -15.17 -39.53 -22.79
C VAL A 8 -15.12 -38.33 -21.85
N CYS A 9 -15.42 -37.12 -22.34
CA CYS A 9 -15.68 -35.95 -21.50
C CYS A 9 -17.12 -36.03 -20.97
N VAL A 10 -17.26 -36.24 -19.67
CA VAL A 10 -18.52 -36.09 -18.95
C VAL A 10 -18.64 -34.66 -18.50
N ALA A 11 -19.51 -33.88 -19.14
CA ALA A 11 -19.88 -32.54 -18.69
C ALA A 11 -20.89 -32.67 -17.54
N ALA A 12 -20.44 -32.42 -16.32
CA ALA A 12 -21.34 -32.29 -15.17
C ALA A 12 -21.86 -30.85 -15.12
N LEU A 13 -23.11 -30.66 -15.51
CA LEU A 13 -23.86 -29.44 -15.28
C LEU A 13 -24.28 -29.42 -13.80
N SER A 14 -23.50 -28.74 -12.96
CA SER A 14 -23.93 -28.40 -11.59
C SER A 14 -24.81 -27.15 -11.67
N ALA A 15 -26.10 -27.32 -11.43
CA ALA A 15 -27.02 -26.22 -11.19
C ALA A 15 -26.66 -25.55 -9.87
N CYS A 16 -26.00 -24.39 -9.93
CA CYS A 16 -25.84 -23.52 -8.77
C CYS A 16 -27.16 -22.84 -8.45
N ALA A 17 -27.76 -23.23 -7.34
CA ALA A 17 -28.85 -22.49 -6.73
C ALA A 17 -28.35 -21.08 -6.40
N THR A 18 -28.90 -20.06 -7.03
CA THR A 18 -28.66 -18.65 -6.73
C THR A 18 -29.31 -18.33 -5.39
N SER A 19 -28.53 -18.44 -4.32
CA SER A 19 -28.85 -17.75 -3.08
C SER A 19 -28.75 -16.26 -3.34
N GLN A 20 -29.89 -15.58 -3.46
CA GLN A 20 -29.98 -14.13 -3.43
C GLN A 20 -29.52 -13.64 -2.06
N HIS A 21 -28.22 -13.49 -1.86
CA HIS A 21 -27.71 -12.64 -0.81
C HIS A 21 -27.96 -11.19 -1.26
N SER A 22 -28.93 -10.55 -0.67
CA SER A 22 -29.03 -9.08 -0.73
C SER A 22 -27.65 -8.51 -0.39
N PRO A 23 -27.10 -7.62 -1.24
CA PRO A 23 -25.86 -6.95 -0.87
C PRO A 23 -26.09 -6.24 0.43
N ALA A 24 -25.39 -6.68 1.49
CA ALA A 24 -25.36 -5.94 2.74
C ALA A 24 -24.84 -4.55 2.35
N SER A 25 -25.71 -3.54 2.46
CA SER A 25 -25.33 -2.16 2.25
C SER A 25 -24.12 -1.90 3.13
N VAL A 26 -22.97 -1.62 2.52
CA VAL A 26 -21.83 -1.04 3.23
C VAL A 26 -22.44 0.15 3.99
N PRO A 27 -22.31 0.22 5.32
CA PRO A 27 -22.84 1.35 6.04
C PRO A 27 -22.21 2.58 5.38
N VAL A 28 -23.08 3.46 4.88
CA VAL A 28 -22.68 4.77 4.39
C VAL A 28 -22.20 5.51 5.63
N GLY A 29 -20.95 5.24 6.01
CA GLY A 29 -20.24 6.01 7.01
C GLY A 29 -20.27 7.44 6.51
N ILE A 30 -20.52 8.37 7.40
CA ILE A 30 -20.50 9.81 7.14
C ILE A 30 -19.24 10.06 6.32
N SER A 31 -19.42 10.29 5.03
CA SER A 31 -18.33 10.68 4.14
C SER A 31 -17.88 12.04 4.66
N LEU A 32 -16.82 12.02 5.47
CA LEU A 32 -16.06 13.25 5.69
C LEU A 32 -15.70 13.75 4.29
N PRO A 33 -15.91 15.01 3.97
CA PRO A 33 -15.56 15.53 2.66
C PRO A 33 -14.04 15.38 2.53
N LEU A 34 -13.61 14.29 1.91
CA LEU A 34 -12.30 14.22 1.30
C LEU A 34 -12.28 15.44 0.38
N ALA A 35 -11.42 16.39 0.67
CA ALA A 35 -11.25 17.55 -0.17
C ALA A 35 -11.02 17.01 -1.59
N GLY A 36 -12.04 17.12 -2.45
CA GLY A 36 -12.14 16.41 -3.74
C GLY A 36 -11.14 16.90 -4.77
N GLY A 37 -9.97 17.37 -4.34
CA GLY A 37 -8.92 17.89 -5.18
C GLY A 37 -7.56 17.22 -4.90
N MET A 38 -6.66 17.41 -5.83
CA MET A 38 -5.26 17.00 -5.70
C MET A 38 -4.63 17.64 -4.44
N PRO A 39 -3.96 16.86 -3.59
CA PRO A 39 -3.17 17.38 -2.47
C PRO A 39 -2.17 18.42 -2.95
N ARG A 40 -2.01 19.50 -2.21
CA ARG A 40 -1.12 20.61 -2.59
C ARG A 40 0.35 20.25 -2.52
N TYR A 41 0.69 19.30 -1.64
CA TYR A 41 2.06 18.93 -1.34
C TYR A 41 2.19 17.41 -1.32
N TYR A 42 3.37 16.93 -1.64
CA TYR A 42 3.79 15.56 -1.40
C TYR A 42 5.11 15.55 -0.66
N VAL A 43 5.36 14.45 0.03
CA VAL A 43 6.56 14.24 0.85
C VAL A 43 7.37 13.12 0.23
N VAL A 44 8.67 13.32 0.14
CA VAL A 44 9.64 12.32 -0.33
C VAL A 44 10.70 12.14 0.75
N VAL A 45 11.07 10.91 1.04
CA VAL A 45 12.23 10.62 1.88
C VAL A 45 13.45 10.40 0.99
N ALA A 46 14.47 11.21 1.19
CA ALA A 46 15.73 11.19 0.45
C ALA A 46 16.89 10.97 1.43
N GLY A 47 17.29 9.73 1.63
CA GLY A 47 18.29 9.38 2.63
C GLY A 47 17.83 9.74 4.04
N ARG A 48 18.49 10.71 4.68
CA ARG A 48 18.16 11.19 6.03
C ARG A 48 17.37 12.50 6.04
N GLU A 49 16.80 12.87 4.94
CA GLU A 49 16.04 14.10 4.80
C GLU A 49 14.63 13.81 4.29
N ILE A 50 13.66 14.46 4.89
CA ILE A 50 12.29 14.48 4.41
C ILE A 50 12.11 15.79 3.67
N VAL A 51 11.77 15.71 2.39
CA VAL A 51 11.60 16.84 1.50
C VAL A 51 10.12 17.02 1.19
N VAL A 52 9.59 18.21 1.44
CA VAL A 52 8.24 18.59 1.05
C VAL A 52 8.28 19.31 -0.28
N ARG A 53 7.43 18.89 -1.20
CA ARG A 53 7.36 19.44 -2.56
C ARG A 53 5.94 19.83 -2.93
N ALA A 54 5.79 20.86 -3.74
CA ALA A 54 4.51 21.22 -4.33
C ALA A 54 4.09 20.17 -5.36
N SER A 55 2.82 19.75 -5.33
CA SER A 55 2.29 18.75 -6.28
C SER A 55 2.13 19.30 -7.69
N GLY A 56 2.06 20.62 -7.86
CA GLY A 56 1.88 21.26 -9.17
C GLY A 56 3.08 21.06 -10.10
N ASP A 57 4.27 21.37 -9.62
CA ASP A 57 5.51 21.43 -10.41
C ASP A 57 6.70 20.71 -9.75
N GLY A 58 6.51 20.18 -8.54
CA GLY A 58 7.53 19.45 -7.80
C GLY A 58 8.62 20.32 -7.17
N HIS A 59 8.48 21.66 -7.14
CA HIS A 59 9.46 22.48 -6.47
C HIS A 59 9.51 22.19 -4.96
N VAL A 60 10.70 22.31 -4.36
CA VAL A 60 10.92 22.10 -2.93
C VAL A 60 10.34 23.28 -2.15
N THR A 61 9.45 23.01 -1.21
CA THR A 61 8.87 24.01 -0.32
C THR A 61 9.56 24.04 1.04
N GLY A 62 10.25 22.96 1.39
CA GLY A 62 11.03 22.84 2.61
C GLY A 62 11.53 21.42 2.85
N SER A 63 12.40 21.28 3.84
CA SER A 63 12.89 19.96 4.26
C SER A 63 13.13 19.90 5.75
N VAL A 64 13.19 18.69 6.29
CA VAL A 64 13.51 18.42 7.70
C VAL A 64 14.35 17.15 7.80
N ALA A 65 15.39 17.20 8.64
CA ALA A 65 16.25 16.04 8.86
C ALA A 65 15.56 14.98 9.72
N ILE A 66 15.73 13.71 9.37
CA ILE A 66 15.32 12.57 10.19
C ILE A 66 16.28 12.47 11.38
N PRO A 67 15.78 12.53 12.64
CA PRO A 67 16.61 12.36 13.82
C PRO A 67 17.28 10.98 13.84
N GLY A 68 18.52 10.92 14.22
CA GLY A 68 19.23 9.67 14.38
C GLY A 68 20.59 9.86 15.03
N PRO A 69 21.20 8.81 15.60
CA PRO A 69 22.52 8.93 16.18
C PRO A 69 23.52 9.39 15.13
N ALA A 70 24.25 10.45 15.46
CA ALA A 70 25.40 10.86 14.67
C ALA A 70 26.46 9.75 14.79
N GLY A 71 26.81 9.08 13.72
CA GLY A 71 28.01 8.28 13.78
C GLY A 71 28.13 7.02 12.92
N ASN A 72 27.11 6.42 12.40
CA ASN A 72 27.29 5.26 11.54
C ASN A 72 26.61 5.43 10.17
N ALA A 73 27.39 5.88 9.19
CA ALA A 73 26.99 6.06 7.80
C ALA A 73 26.60 4.75 7.08
N ARG A 74 26.69 3.60 7.75
CA ARG A 74 26.41 2.28 7.17
C ARG A 74 25.00 1.75 7.40
N SER A 75 24.24 2.29 8.33
CA SER A 75 22.84 1.95 8.49
C SER A 75 22.04 2.75 7.46
N ALA A 76 21.71 2.13 6.34
CA ALA A 76 20.77 2.71 5.40
C ALA A 76 19.47 3.00 6.14
N VAL A 77 19.19 4.29 6.38
CA VAL A 77 17.93 4.73 6.94
C VAL A 77 16.97 4.80 5.77
N GLY A 78 16.17 3.75 5.60
CA GLY A 78 15.02 3.79 4.71
C GLY A 78 13.88 4.49 5.44
N GLY A 79 13.19 5.42 4.79
CA GLY A 79 12.00 6.05 5.34
C GLY A 79 10.84 5.90 4.37
N GLU A 80 9.68 5.52 4.87
CA GLU A 80 8.45 5.45 4.08
C GLU A 80 7.43 6.43 4.63
N PRO A 81 7.02 7.45 3.86
CA PRO A 81 5.98 8.38 4.26
C PRO A 81 4.60 7.79 3.93
N PHE A 82 3.66 7.98 4.84
CA PHE A 82 2.25 7.68 4.66
C PHE A 82 1.44 8.91 5.03
N ALA A 83 0.54 9.32 4.17
CA ALA A 83 -0.26 10.52 4.39
C ALA A 83 -1.53 10.24 5.20
N SER A 84 -2.04 11.29 5.83
CA SER A 84 -3.43 11.37 6.27
C SER A 84 -4.33 11.81 5.12
N THR A 85 -5.63 11.64 5.31
CA THR A 85 -6.64 12.05 4.32
C THR A 85 -6.67 13.55 4.06
N ASP A 86 -6.09 14.38 4.94
CA ASP A 86 -6.02 15.84 4.77
C ASP A 86 -4.82 16.30 3.92
N GLY A 87 -3.92 15.38 3.53
CA GLY A 87 -2.71 15.68 2.75
C GLY A 87 -1.75 16.65 3.42
N ARG A 88 -1.83 16.81 4.75
CA ARG A 88 -1.02 17.74 5.54
C ARG A 88 -0.29 17.11 6.72
N ARG A 89 -0.73 15.95 7.13
CA ARG A 89 -0.10 15.15 8.19
C ARG A 89 0.44 13.88 7.57
N PHE A 90 1.66 13.54 7.91
CA PHE A 90 2.36 12.37 7.37
C PHE A 90 2.96 11.58 8.51
N VAL A 91 2.77 10.27 8.46
CA VAL A 91 3.52 9.36 9.32
C VAL A 91 4.74 8.91 8.53
N ILE A 92 5.90 9.10 9.09
CA ILE A 92 7.17 8.68 8.51
C ILE A 92 7.62 7.45 9.28
N VAL A 93 7.66 6.32 8.61
CA VAL A 93 8.20 5.07 9.14
C VAL A 93 9.68 5.04 8.82
N VAL A 94 10.53 5.10 9.82
CA VAL A 94 11.98 5.03 9.67
C VAL A 94 12.45 3.66 10.12
N SER A 95 12.82 2.82 9.18
CA SER A 95 13.38 1.50 9.45
C SER A 95 14.88 1.60 9.60
N ARG A 96 15.42 1.03 10.67
CA ARG A 96 16.86 0.86 10.84
C ARG A 96 17.19 -0.57 10.44
N GLY A 97 17.89 -0.71 9.32
CA GLY A 97 18.34 -2.01 8.85
C GLY A 97 19.26 -2.67 9.89
N GLY A 98 18.85 -3.84 10.38
CA GLY A 98 19.78 -4.80 10.95
C GLY A 98 20.51 -5.53 9.81
N ASP A 99 21.63 -6.20 10.13
CA ASP A 99 22.41 -7.00 9.15
C ASP A 99 21.64 -8.21 8.61
N LEU A 100 20.41 -8.43 9.08
CA LEU A 100 19.51 -9.50 8.63
C LEU A 100 18.28 -8.92 7.93
N PRO A 101 17.93 -9.40 6.74
CA PRO A 101 16.65 -9.11 6.12
C PRO A 101 15.51 -9.53 7.07
N GLY A 102 14.55 -8.66 7.29
CA GLY A 102 13.35 -8.96 8.08
C GLY A 102 13.42 -8.59 9.56
N VAL A 103 14.54 -8.06 10.05
CA VAL A 103 14.65 -7.52 11.42
C VAL A 103 14.96 -6.04 11.31
N ALA A 104 13.94 -5.21 11.33
CA ALA A 104 14.11 -3.77 11.30
C ALA A 104 13.31 -3.13 12.45
N ASP A 105 14.02 -2.48 13.37
CA ASP A 105 13.34 -1.60 14.31
C ASP A 105 12.75 -0.42 13.55
N ALA A 106 11.45 -0.25 13.63
CA ALA A 106 10.77 0.89 13.05
C ALA A 106 10.56 1.99 14.10
N THR A 107 10.97 3.20 13.76
CA THR A 107 10.65 4.39 14.51
C THR A 107 9.64 5.21 13.72
N LEU A 108 8.56 5.60 14.36
CA LEU A 108 7.50 6.38 13.73
C LEU A 108 7.65 7.86 14.10
N PHE A 109 7.51 8.72 13.09
CA PHE A 109 7.44 10.16 13.29
C PHE A 109 6.16 10.72 12.66
N LEU A 110 5.59 11.72 13.31
CA LEU A 110 4.52 12.53 12.74
C LEU A 110 5.12 13.84 12.23
N LEU A 111 4.91 14.12 10.95
CA LEU A 111 5.21 15.37 10.29
C LEU A 111 3.92 16.12 9.98
N THR A 112 3.89 17.41 10.28
CA THR A 112 2.81 18.31 9.85
C THR A 112 3.36 19.30 8.84
N VAL A 113 2.66 19.45 7.71
CA VAL A 113 2.99 20.44 6.68
C VAL A 113 2.02 21.63 6.78
N SER A 114 2.57 22.83 6.89
CA SER A 114 1.78 24.06 6.96
C SER A 114 0.99 24.32 5.66
N PRO A 115 -0.02 25.20 5.66
CA PRO A 115 -0.72 25.57 4.43
C PRO A 115 0.18 26.16 3.33
N GLY A 116 1.34 26.71 3.71
CA GLY A 116 2.37 27.21 2.79
C GLY A 116 3.43 26.19 2.40
N GLY A 117 3.25 24.90 2.72
CA GLY A 117 4.15 23.81 2.34
C GLY A 117 5.40 23.68 3.21
N ARG A 118 5.54 24.43 4.26
CA ARG A 118 6.70 24.31 5.17
C ARG A 118 6.53 23.13 6.10
N PRO A 119 7.50 22.21 6.19
CA PRO A 119 7.48 21.15 7.19
C PRO A 119 7.59 21.73 8.59
N GLY A 120 6.82 21.18 9.52
CA GLY A 120 6.98 21.40 10.94
C GLY A 120 8.07 20.50 11.53
N GLU A 121 8.18 20.51 12.84
CA GLU A 121 9.06 19.62 13.58
C GLU A 121 8.56 18.16 13.49
N LEU A 122 9.50 17.21 13.40
CA LEU A 122 9.21 15.79 13.47
C LEU A 122 8.95 15.40 14.94
N ARG A 123 7.72 14.96 15.20
CA ARG A 123 7.35 14.43 16.50
C ARG A 123 7.43 12.91 16.49
N GLN A 124 8.36 12.35 17.27
CA GLN A 124 8.41 10.89 17.43
C GLN A 124 7.15 10.38 18.15
N LEU A 125 6.58 9.30 17.62
CA LEU A 125 5.46 8.61 18.23
C LEU A 125 5.98 7.53 19.18
N ASN A 126 5.26 7.32 20.28
CA ASN A 126 5.58 6.24 21.22
C ASN A 126 5.03 4.92 20.66
N PHE A 127 5.84 4.24 19.89
CA PHE A 127 5.54 2.96 19.26
C PHE A 127 6.78 2.06 19.32
N ASP A 128 6.55 0.80 19.65
CA ASP A 128 7.58 -0.24 19.66
C ASP A 128 7.17 -1.32 18.65
N SER A 129 7.90 -1.40 17.56
CA SER A 129 7.65 -2.42 16.51
C SER A 129 8.08 -3.83 16.94
N ARG A 130 8.81 -3.95 18.05
CA ARG A 130 9.36 -5.23 18.55
C ARG A 130 10.15 -5.99 17.49
N GLY A 131 10.87 -5.27 16.64
CA GLY A 131 11.63 -5.84 15.54
C GLY A 131 10.78 -6.33 14.36
N VAL A 132 9.50 -5.97 14.29
CA VAL A 132 8.62 -6.33 13.19
C VAL A 132 8.55 -5.19 12.17
N PRO A 133 8.80 -5.42 10.87
CA PRO A 133 8.68 -4.41 9.84
C PRO A 133 7.27 -3.83 9.74
N VAL A 134 7.18 -2.52 9.65
CA VAL A 134 5.95 -1.79 9.32
C VAL A 134 5.90 -1.61 7.80
N ILE A 135 4.90 -2.20 7.16
CA ILE A 135 4.73 -2.17 5.70
C ILE A 135 3.63 -1.22 5.23
N GLY A 136 2.94 -0.61 6.17
CA GLY A 136 1.88 0.34 5.85
C GLY A 136 1.40 1.09 7.08
N ALA A 137 1.00 2.33 6.89
CA ALA A 137 0.45 3.16 7.94
C ALA A 137 -0.67 4.06 7.41
N ALA A 138 -1.68 4.34 8.21
CA ALA A 138 -2.72 5.31 7.88
C ALA A 138 -3.18 6.04 9.14
N LEU A 139 -3.13 7.37 9.09
CA LEU A 139 -3.64 8.23 10.14
C LEU A 139 -5.16 8.39 9.98
N SER A 140 -5.91 8.31 11.08
CA SER A 140 -7.35 8.56 11.06
C SER A 140 -7.67 9.99 10.57
N PRO A 141 -8.86 10.22 10.02
CA PRO A 141 -9.24 11.54 9.52
C PRO A 141 -9.12 12.66 10.56
N ASP A 142 -9.41 12.37 11.82
CA ASP A 142 -9.24 13.31 12.94
C ASP A 142 -7.79 13.40 13.46
N GLY A 143 -6.90 12.49 13.03
CA GLY A 143 -5.50 12.44 13.40
C GLY A 143 -5.19 11.90 14.78
N LYS A 144 -6.17 11.29 15.45
CA LYS A 144 -5.97 10.76 16.80
C LYS A 144 -5.53 9.31 16.85
N MET A 145 -5.88 8.54 15.82
CA MET A 145 -5.57 7.12 15.72
C MET A 145 -4.64 6.86 14.54
N LEU A 146 -3.80 5.86 14.66
CA LEU A 146 -2.89 5.40 13.62
C LEU A 146 -3.07 3.90 13.44
N ALA A 147 -3.42 3.48 12.22
CA ALA A 147 -3.43 2.08 11.83
C ALA A 147 -2.07 1.72 11.21
N LEU A 148 -1.51 0.59 11.60
CA LEU A 148 -0.22 0.07 11.16
C LEU A 148 -0.40 -1.36 10.66
N SER A 149 0.12 -1.67 9.50
CA SER A 149 0.27 -3.04 9.02
C SER A 149 1.70 -3.51 9.25
N LEU A 150 1.83 -4.65 9.91
CA LEU A 150 3.11 -5.27 10.24
C LEU A 150 3.18 -6.64 9.59
N VAL A 151 4.36 -7.00 9.08
CA VAL A 151 4.60 -8.33 8.53
C VAL A 151 5.81 -8.94 9.21
N GLN A 152 5.61 -10.11 9.75
CA GLN A 152 6.66 -10.88 10.40
C GLN A 152 7.05 -12.06 9.52
N GLU A 153 8.33 -12.10 9.15
CA GLU A 153 8.94 -13.25 8.51
C GLU A 153 9.52 -14.16 9.57
N PHE A 154 9.20 -15.46 9.48
CA PHE A 154 9.85 -16.48 10.26
C PHE A 154 10.53 -17.47 9.31
N PRO A 155 11.76 -17.22 8.87
CA PRO A 155 12.49 -18.24 8.13
C PRO A 155 12.77 -19.47 9.03
N PRO A 156 12.44 -20.70 8.59
CA PRO A 156 11.91 -21.10 7.29
C PRO A 156 10.37 -21.16 7.22
N GLY A 157 9.67 -20.34 7.99
CA GLY A 157 8.21 -20.38 8.09
C GLY A 157 7.49 -19.41 7.15
N PRO A 158 6.15 -19.52 7.10
CA PRO A 158 5.32 -18.63 6.29
C PRO A 158 5.27 -17.22 6.88
N LEU A 159 4.99 -16.24 6.02
CA LEU A 159 4.72 -14.87 6.42
C LEU A 159 3.46 -14.79 7.30
N TYR A 160 3.49 -13.94 8.30
CA TYR A 160 2.33 -13.59 9.11
C TYR A 160 2.20 -12.07 9.16
N GLY A 161 0.97 -11.60 9.05
CA GLY A 161 0.69 -10.19 9.20
C GLY A 161 -0.11 -9.89 10.46
N SER A 162 -0.02 -8.65 10.91
CA SER A 162 -0.91 -8.08 11.91
C SER A 162 -1.27 -6.64 11.57
N VAL A 163 -2.39 -6.18 12.12
CA VAL A 163 -2.76 -4.77 12.09
C VAL A 163 -2.87 -4.28 13.51
N GLU A 164 -2.18 -3.19 13.80
CA GLU A 164 -2.27 -2.50 15.09
C GLU A 164 -2.90 -1.13 14.89
N VAL A 165 -3.83 -0.78 15.77
CA VAL A 165 -4.41 0.56 15.82
C VAL A 165 -4.07 1.19 17.16
N ILE A 166 -3.29 2.26 17.12
CA ILE A 166 -2.76 2.94 18.30
C ILE A 166 -3.31 4.36 18.40
N ASN A 167 -3.38 4.89 19.61
CA ASN A 167 -3.66 6.30 19.83
C ASN A 167 -2.36 7.11 19.64
N VAL A 168 -2.40 8.15 18.81
CA VAL A 168 -1.25 9.02 18.50
C VAL A 168 -0.73 9.79 19.71
N ALA A 169 -1.58 10.04 20.71
CA ALA A 169 -1.19 10.65 21.97
C ALA A 169 -0.58 9.66 22.97
N GLY A 170 -0.55 8.37 22.63
CA GLY A 170 -0.17 7.27 23.51
C GLY A 170 -1.38 6.62 24.18
N GLY A 171 -1.28 5.35 24.51
CA GLY A 171 -2.34 4.61 25.22
C GLY A 171 -2.77 3.35 24.49
N ALA A 172 -4.04 2.97 24.65
CA ALA A 172 -4.58 1.66 24.27
C ALA A 172 -4.32 1.32 22.80
N THR A 173 -3.77 0.15 22.60
CA THR A 173 -3.55 -0.46 21.28
C THR A 173 -4.60 -1.55 21.07
N ARG A 174 -5.10 -1.66 19.86
CA ARG A 174 -5.88 -2.81 19.41
C ARG A 174 -5.09 -3.56 18.36
N THR A 175 -5.04 -4.87 18.47
CA THR A 175 -4.26 -5.70 17.56
C THR A 175 -5.12 -6.80 16.97
N TRP A 176 -5.06 -6.94 15.66
CA TRP A 176 -5.57 -8.10 14.93
C TRP A 176 -4.38 -8.89 14.40
N THR A 177 -4.28 -10.16 14.77
CA THR A 177 -3.15 -11.02 14.37
C THR A 177 -3.54 -11.97 13.25
N GLY A 178 -2.64 -12.18 12.30
CA GLY A 178 -2.81 -13.11 11.20
C GLY A 178 -2.28 -14.53 11.46
N ARG A 179 -1.94 -14.88 12.71
CA ARG A 179 -1.34 -16.19 13.04
C ARG A 179 -2.15 -17.41 12.59
N GLY A 180 -3.45 -17.25 12.38
CA GLY A 180 -4.33 -18.32 11.87
C GLY A 180 -4.40 -18.43 10.35
N ALA A 181 -3.67 -17.60 9.61
CA ALA A 181 -3.70 -17.55 8.15
C ALA A 181 -2.26 -17.44 7.59
N PRO A 182 -1.48 -18.53 7.64
CA PRO A 182 -0.11 -18.54 7.14
C PRO A 182 -0.08 -18.27 5.63
N GLY A 183 0.90 -17.49 5.18
CA GLY A 183 1.01 -17.04 3.79
C GLY A 183 0.09 -15.88 3.42
N TYR A 184 -0.62 -15.30 4.39
CA TYR A 184 -1.45 -14.12 4.19
C TYR A 184 -0.96 -12.95 5.05
N TRP A 185 -1.03 -11.74 4.49
CA TRP A 185 -0.67 -10.52 5.22
C TRP A 185 -1.53 -9.33 4.80
N PRO A 186 -1.69 -8.32 5.68
CA PRO A 186 -2.37 -7.07 5.36
C PRO A 186 -1.48 -6.21 4.45
N GLY A 187 -2.10 -5.48 3.52
CA GLY A 187 -1.43 -4.40 2.79
C GLY A 187 -1.52 -3.07 3.53
N VAL A 188 -1.28 -1.97 2.82
CA VAL A 188 -1.37 -0.61 3.38
C VAL A 188 -2.80 -0.35 3.86
N PRO A 189 -3.00 0.01 5.14
CA PRO A 189 -4.33 0.27 5.68
C PRO A 189 -4.93 1.56 5.14
N SER A 190 -6.26 1.67 5.18
CA SER A 190 -7.01 2.89 4.92
C SER A 190 -8.16 3.01 5.91
N TRP A 191 -8.60 4.23 6.19
CA TRP A 191 -9.75 4.49 7.05
C TRP A 191 -11.03 4.62 6.21
N ALA A 192 -12.03 3.79 6.55
CA ALA A 192 -13.37 3.84 5.95
C ALA A 192 -14.35 4.62 6.86
N GLY A 193 -13.92 5.76 7.38
CA GLY A 193 -14.62 6.53 8.42
C GLY A 193 -13.90 6.45 9.77
N ASP A 194 -14.55 6.89 10.84
CA ASP A 194 -13.91 7.02 12.17
C ASP A 194 -13.83 5.70 12.96
N GLY A 195 -14.55 4.68 12.54
CA GLY A 195 -14.68 3.43 13.29
C GLY A 195 -14.22 2.17 12.58
N THR A 196 -13.75 2.27 11.33
CA THR A 196 -13.37 1.10 10.52
C THR A 196 -12.06 1.32 9.82
N VAL A 197 -11.16 0.35 9.92
CA VAL A 197 -9.92 0.27 9.15
C VAL A 197 -10.08 -0.82 8.11
N VAL A 198 -9.72 -0.52 6.87
CA VAL A 198 -9.81 -1.44 5.74
C VAL A 198 -8.41 -1.74 5.24
N VAL A 199 -8.11 -3.01 4.98
CA VAL A 199 -6.78 -3.43 4.52
C VAL A 199 -6.90 -4.38 3.34
N PRO A 200 -6.06 -4.23 2.29
CA PRO A 200 -5.91 -5.24 1.27
C PRO A 200 -5.42 -6.54 1.91
N TRP A 201 -5.96 -7.67 1.49
CA TRP A 201 -5.59 -8.98 2.01
C TRP A 201 -4.75 -9.72 0.98
N TRP A 202 -3.45 -9.71 1.19
CA TRP A 202 -2.47 -10.33 0.31
C TRP A 202 -2.31 -11.81 0.60
N HIS A 203 -1.99 -12.56 -0.44
CA HIS A 203 -1.71 -13.99 -0.38
C HIS A 203 -0.40 -14.29 -1.13
N ASP A 204 0.48 -15.06 -0.49
CA ASP A 204 1.65 -15.64 -1.13
C ASP A 204 1.22 -16.74 -2.11
N THR A 205 1.63 -16.62 -3.36
CA THR A 205 1.34 -17.62 -4.38
C THR A 205 2.30 -18.82 -4.34
N GLY A 206 3.08 -18.96 -3.27
CA GLY A 206 3.95 -20.11 -3.02
C GLY A 206 5.40 -19.94 -3.44
N HIS A 207 5.81 -18.74 -3.81
CA HIS A 207 7.20 -18.41 -4.11
C HIS A 207 7.63 -17.25 -3.21
N PHE A 208 8.53 -17.54 -2.26
CA PHE A 208 9.20 -16.48 -1.51
C PHE A 208 9.74 -15.42 -2.47
N MET A 209 9.28 -14.18 -2.34
CA MET A 209 9.50 -13.08 -3.29
C MET A 209 8.87 -13.29 -4.70
N GLY A 210 7.92 -14.22 -4.86
CA GLY A 210 7.12 -14.35 -6.08
C GLY A 210 6.00 -13.30 -6.14
N PRO A 211 5.29 -13.23 -7.27
CA PRO A 211 4.18 -12.31 -7.42
C PRO A 211 3.10 -12.63 -6.38
N ALA A 212 2.77 -11.64 -5.56
CA ALA A 212 1.67 -11.74 -4.62
C ALA A 212 0.33 -11.61 -5.32
N ALA A 213 -0.73 -12.06 -4.67
CA ALA A 213 -2.09 -11.87 -5.14
C ALA A 213 -2.93 -11.20 -4.05
N ILE A 214 -3.81 -10.29 -4.45
CA ILE A 214 -4.84 -9.77 -3.55
C ILE A 214 -6.04 -10.73 -3.57
N SER A 215 -6.41 -11.22 -2.39
CA SER A 215 -7.53 -12.15 -2.19
C SER A 215 -8.83 -11.44 -1.83
N GLY A 216 -8.77 -10.16 -1.53
CA GLY A 216 -9.89 -9.34 -1.10
C GLY A 216 -9.48 -8.22 -0.17
N VAL A 217 -10.43 -7.73 0.56
CA VAL A 217 -10.28 -6.64 1.53
C VAL A 217 -10.84 -7.08 2.87
N ARG A 218 -10.14 -6.76 3.96
CA ARG A 218 -10.63 -6.99 5.32
C ARG A 218 -11.07 -5.70 5.98
N ASP A 219 -12.26 -5.76 6.60
CA ASP A 219 -12.80 -4.69 7.43
C ASP A 219 -12.51 -4.99 8.90
N LEU A 220 -11.87 -4.04 9.57
CA LEU A 220 -11.53 -4.11 10.99
C LEU A 220 -12.42 -3.11 11.75
N ASP A 221 -13.45 -3.61 12.42
CA ASP A 221 -14.33 -2.81 13.24
C ASP A 221 -13.65 -2.44 14.56
N LEU A 222 -13.45 -1.16 14.81
CA LEU A 222 -12.82 -0.67 16.04
C LEU A 222 -13.76 -0.72 17.25
N ALA A 223 -15.05 -0.93 17.08
CA ALA A 223 -15.96 -1.17 18.21
C ALA A 223 -15.77 -2.58 18.79
N ALA A 224 -15.33 -3.53 17.96
CA ALA A 224 -15.00 -4.88 18.40
C ALA A 224 -13.62 -4.93 19.07
N PRO A 225 -13.40 -5.81 20.06
CA PRO A 225 -12.06 -6.08 20.57
C PRO A 225 -11.20 -6.64 19.44
N GLY A 226 -9.96 -6.16 19.30
CA GLY A 226 -8.98 -6.71 18.37
C GLY A 226 -8.78 -8.21 18.66
N SER A 227 -8.66 -9.04 17.62
CA SER A 227 -8.50 -10.47 17.80
C SER A 227 -7.73 -11.12 16.64
N SER A 228 -8.41 -11.77 15.73
CA SER A 228 -7.82 -12.46 14.59
C SER A 228 -8.16 -11.73 13.30
N LEU A 229 -7.14 -11.46 12.47
CA LEU A 229 -7.35 -10.99 11.11
C LEU A 229 -8.20 -11.98 10.31
N ALA A 230 -8.01 -13.28 10.53
CA ALA A 230 -8.80 -14.30 9.84
C ALA A 230 -10.29 -14.25 10.21
N ALA A 231 -10.65 -13.80 11.43
CA ALA A 231 -12.02 -13.64 11.88
C ALA A 231 -12.65 -12.29 11.49
N ALA A 232 -11.83 -11.30 11.08
CA ALA A 232 -12.35 -10.04 10.58
C ALA A 232 -13.15 -10.26 9.29
N ARG A 233 -14.15 -9.41 9.06
CA ARG A 233 -14.97 -9.49 7.85
C ARG A 233 -14.09 -9.45 6.60
N LEU A 234 -14.15 -10.48 5.78
CA LEU A 234 -13.49 -10.54 4.49
C LEU A 234 -14.49 -10.24 3.38
N ILE A 235 -14.20 -9.24 2.58
CA ILE A 235 -14.81 -9.03 1.27
C ILE A 235 -13.90 -9.75 0.28
N ALA A 236 -14.22 -11.03 0.02
CA ALA A 236 -13.39 -11.90 -0.82
C ALA A 236 -13.60 -11.58 -2.29
N PHE A 237 -12.53 -11.51 -3.05
CA PHE A 237 -12.61 -11.46 -4.49
C PHE A 237 -12.91 -12.84 -5.08
N PRO A 238 -13.67 -12.95 -6.17
CA PRO A 238 -14.08 -14.24 -6.78
C PRO A 238 -12.90 -15.11 -7.16
N ALA A 239 -11.80 -14.49 -7.59
CA ALA A 239 -10.51 -15.13 -7.80
C ALA A 239 -9.43 -14.15 -7.37
N PRO A 240 -8.34 -14.63 -6.75
CA PRO A 240 -7.22 -13.77 -6.40
C PRO A 240 -6.67 -13.07 -7.63
N VAL A 241 -6.47 -11.77 -7.53
CA VAL A 241 -5.87 -10.97 -8.60
C VAL A 241 -4.35 -11.06 -8.45
N ALA A 242 -3.72 -11.82 -9.34
CA ALA A 242 -2.31 -12.14 -9.29
C ALA A 242 -1.44 -11.12 -10.04
N GLY A 243 -0.15 -11.11 -9.72
CA GLY A 243 0.86 -10.30 -10.42
C GLY A 243 0.74 -8.81 -10.10
N LEU A 244 0.23 -8.47 -8.93
CA LEU A 244 0.17 -7.09 -8.45
C LEU A 244 1.46 -6.73 -7.72
N GLU A 245 1.91 -5.51 -7.94
CA GLU A 245 3.07 -4.92 -7.24
C GLU A 245 2.63 -3.99 -6.11
N SER A 246 1.46 -3.39 -6.23
CA SER A 246 0.87 -2.59 -5.15
C SER A 246 -0.66 -2.64 -5.18
N ALA A 247 -1.27 -2.44 -4.01
CA ALA A 247 -2.70 -2.24 -3.86
C ALA A 247 -2.96 -1.24 -2.72
N LEU A 248 -3.64 -0.14 -3.04
CA LEU A 248 -4.03 0.88 -2.08
C LEU A 248 -5.55 1.06 -2.14
N ILE A 249 -6.17 1.11 -0.97
CA ILE A 249 -7.61 1.36 -0.88
C ILE A 249 -7.85 2.85 -0.98
N ILE A 250 -8.80 3.24 -1.82
CA ILE A 250 -9.24 4.64 -1.90
C ILE A 250 -9.75 5.07 -0.52
N PRO A 251 -9.28 6.20 0.02
CA PRO A 251 -9.72 6.68 1.32
C PRO A 251 -11.25 6.79 1.40
N GLY A 252 -11.81 6.31 2.49
CA GLY A 252 -13.25 6.18 2.66
C GLY A 252 -13.79 4.76 2.44
N GLY A 253 -12.91 3.78 2.17
CA GLY A 253 -13.28 2.36 2.02
C GLY A 253 -13.93 2.03 0.67
N GLY A 254 -13.66 2.86 -0.34
CA GLY A 254 -14.12 2.67 -1.72
C GLY A 254 -13.39 1.56 -2.45
N ASP A 255 -13.06 1.80 -3.70
CA ASP A 255 -12.39 0.83 -4.55
C ASP A 255 -10.87 0.71 -4.25
N VAL A 256 -10.21 -0.21 -4.90
CA VAL A 256 -8.78 -0.52 -4.72
C VAL A 256 -8.03 -0.11 -5.97
N ILE A 257 -7.04 0.78 -5.81
CA ILE A 257 -6.11 1.09 -6.89
C ILE A 257 -4.95 0.10 -6.85
N THR A 258 -4.69 -0.52 -7.98
CA THR A 258 -3.65 -1.54 -8.12
C THR A 258 -2.66 -1.16 -9.21
N SER A 259 -1.42 -1.63 -9.04
CA SER A 259 -0.45 -1.67 -10.12
C SER A 259 -0.03 -3.10 -10.42
N SER A 260 0.19 -3.38 -11.70
CA SER A 260 0.78 -4.64 -12.15
C SER A 260 1.82 -4.36 -13.22
N CYS A 261 2.88 -5.16 -13.24
CA CYS A 261 3.92 -5.05 -14.23
C CYS A 261 4.19 -6.37 -14.92
N ARG A 262 4.57 -6.26 -16.19
CA ARG A 262 4.89 -7.41 -17.01
C ARG A 262 6.10 -7.14 -17.87
N ALA A 263 7.10 -8.01 -17.78
CA ALA A 263 8.21 -8.05 -18.73
C ALA A 263 7.77 -8.66 -20.06
N GLY A 264 8.25 -8.09 -21.14
CA GLY A 264 8.21 -8.62 -22.48
C GLY A 264 9.61 -8.60 -23.08
N HIS A 265 9.75 -8.97 -24.35
CA HIS A 265 11.03 -8.92 -25.03
C HIS A 265 11.48 -7.47 -25.22
N HIS A 266 12.56 -7.08 -24.53
CA HIS A 266 13.10 -5.70 -24.45
C HIS A 266 12.05 -4.64 -24.05
N THR A 267 11.01 -5.06 -23.34
CA THR A 267 9.94 -4.14 -22.93
C THR A 267 9.48 -4.43 -21.51
N ALA A 268 8.99 -3.41 -20.83
CA ALA A 268 8.20 -3.59 -19.61
C ALA A 268 6.91 -2.77 -19.72
N THR A 269 5.82 -3.35 -19.28
CA THR A 269 4.50 -2.70 -19.29
C THR A 269 4.01 -2.58 -17.87
N VAL A 270 3.67 -1.37 -17.45
CA VAL A 270 2.94 -1.09 -16.23
C VAL A 270 1.47 -0.84 -16.55
N ARG A 271 0.59 -1.41 -15.74
CA ARG A 271 -0.84 -1.15 -15.79
C ARG A 271 -1.30 -0.71 -14.40
N ILE A 272 -1.95 0.44 -14.32
CA ILE A 272 -2.61 0.94 -13.12
C ILE A 272 -4.11 0.85 -13.36
N ALA A 273 -4.81 0.23 -12.42
CA ALA A 273 -6.23 -0.05 -12.56
C ALA A 273 -6.95 0.13 -11.22
N GLU A 274 -8.24 0.40 -11.31
CA GLU A 274 -9.17 0.44 -10.21
C GLU A 274 -9.99 -0.85 -10.20
N LEU A 275 -10.03 -1.51 -9.06
CA LEU A 275 -10.83 -2.70 -8.80
C LEU A 275 -11.91 -2.36 -7.78
N SER A 276 -13.09 -2.94 -7.97
CA SER A 276 -14.16 -2.86 -6.99
C SER A 276 -13.75 -3.53 -5.68
N ALA A 277 -13.86 -2.82 -4.56
CA ALA A 277 -13.59 -3.39 -3.25
C ALA A 277 -14.62 -4.43 -2.81
N THR A 278 -15.76 -4.52 -3.51
CA THR A 278 -16.84 -5.46 -3.16
C THR A 278 -16.69 -6.83 -3.80
N ASP A 279 -16.07 -6.90 -4.97
CA ASP A 279 -15.99 -8.15 -5.74
C ASP A 279 -14.70 -8.30 -6.57
N GLY A 280 -13.76 -7.37 -6.47
CA GLY A 280 -12.48 -7.42 -7.18
C GLY A 280 -12.57 -7.25 -8.70
N ARG A 281 -13.74 -6.90 -9.24
CA ARG A 281 -13.87 -6.68 -10.68
C ARG A 281 -13.15 -5.42 -11.10
N LEU A 282 -12.62 -5.44 -12.32
CA LEU A 282 -12.05 -4.26 -12.95
C LEU A 282 -13.13 -3.20 -13.14
N VAL A 283 -12.97 -2.04 -12.48
CA VAL A 283 -13.82 -0.86 -12.67
C VAL A 283 -13.34 -0.08 -13.88
N ARG A 284 -12.06 0.32 -13.88
CA ARG A 284 -11.45 1.03 -15.01
C ARG A 284 -9.93 0.84 -15.04
N VAL A 285 -9.35 1.05 -16.21
CA VAL A 285 -7.90 1.18 -16.39
C VAL A 285 -7.56 2.66 -16.37
N LEU A 286 -6.73 3.05 -15.40
CA LEU A 286 -6.33 4.44 -15.23
C LEU A 286 -5.14 4.79 -16.12
N ARG A 287 -4.22 3.82 -16.30
CA ARG A 287 -3.06 3.98 -17.16
C ARG A 287 -2.51 2.63 -17.61
N THR A 288 -2.04 2.59 -18.84
CA THR A 288 -1.12 1.57 -19.35
C THR A 288 0.04 2.28 -20.01
N HIS A 289 1.26 1.90 -19.66
CA HIS A 289 2.47 2.44 -20.26
C HIS A 289 3.46 1.33 -20.52
N THR A 290 4.03 1.30 -21.73
CA THR A 290 5.07 0.35 -22.12
C THR A 290 6.35 1.12 -22.42
N ALA A 291 7.42 0.77 -21.73
CA ALA A 291 8.76 1.28 -21.98
C ALA A 291 9.59 0.24 -22.74
N ARG A 292 10.56 0.71 -23.52
CA ARG A 292 11.55 -0.12 -24.22
C ARG A 292 12.90 -0.01 -23.53
N PHE A 293 13.63 -1.12 -23.49
CA PHE A 293 14.92 -1.26 -22.84
C PHE A 293 15.94 -1.85 -23.83
N GLY A 294 17.21 -1.73 -23.50
CA GLY A 294 18.29 -2.25 -24.34
C GLY A 294 18.34 -3.78 -24.38
N ASN A 295 17.91 -4.42 -23.31
CA ASN A 295 17.85 -5.89 -23.17
C ASN A 295 16.75 -6.31 -22.16
N ASP A 296 16.53 -7.63 -22.03
CA ASP A 296 15.51 -8.19 -21.17
C ASP A 296 15.84 -8.05 -19.67
N ALA A 297 17.13 -8.05 -19.31
CA ALA A 297 17.55 -7.85 -17.92
C ALA A 297 17.22 -6.44 -17.45
N ASP A 298 17.51 -5.41 -18.24
CA ASP A 298 17.14 -4.02 -17.91
C ASP A 298 15.61 -3.85 -17.77
N ALA A 299 14.84 -4.55 -18.62
CA ALA A 299 13.37 -4.56 -18.52
C ALA A 299 12.88 -5.21 -17.21
N GLN A 300 13.50 -6.31 -16.81
CA GLN A 300 13.16 -7.00 -15.56
C GLN A 300 13.55 -6.17 -14.33
N ASP A 301 14.73 -5.56 -14.33
CA ASP A 301 15.21 -4.69 -13.26
C ASP A 301 14.30 -3.47 -13.09
N ALA A 302 13.84 -2.90 -14.22
CA ALA A 302 12.86 -1.81 -14.18
C ALA A 302 11.55 -2.20 -13.53
N ILE A 303 11.04 -3.40 -13.74
CA ILE A 303 9.83 -3.90 -13.08
C ILE A 303 10.03 -3.98 -11.57
N SER A 304 11.11 -4.60 -11.13
CA SER A 304 11.38 -4.85 -9.72
C SER A 304 11.48 -3.59 -8.87
N SER A 305 11.77 -2.45 -9.49
CA SER A 305 12.06 -1.20 -8.77
C SER A 305 11.05 -0.08 -9.00
N THR A 306 10.17 -0.17 -10.01
CA THR A 306 9.45 1.03 -10.45
C THR A 306 7.96 0.85 -10.77
N CYS A 307 7.32 -0.18 -10.23
CA CYS A 307 5.92 -0.48 -10.54
C CYS A 307 4.98 -0.30 -9.36
N GLN A 308 4.88 0.92 -8.82
CA GLN A 308 4.12 1.13 -7.60
C GLN A 308 3.15 2.31 -7.70
N VAL A 309 1.98 2.15 -7.11
CA VAL A 309 1.15 3.28 -6.67
C VAL A 309 1.58 3.61 -5.25
N LEU A 310 2.03 4.83 -5.04
CA LEU A 310 2.61 5.30 -3.78
C LEU A 310 1.57 5.99 -2.90
N ALA A 311 0.60 6.69 -3.51
CA ALA A 311 -0.48 7.34 -2.78
C ALA A 311 -1.71 7.52 -3.67
N VAL A 312 -2.87 7.58 -3.02
CA VAL A 312 -4.18 7.80 -3.64
C VAL A 312 -4.87 8.95 -2.92
N ALA A 313 -5.46 9.87 -3.69
CA ALA A 313 -6.24 10.97 -3.16
C ALA A 313 -7.52 11.20 -3.99
N GLY A 314 -8.44 11.95 -3.43
CA GLY A 314 -9.77 12.10 -3.99
C GLY A 314 -10.50 10.76 -4.05
N HIS A 315 -11.32 10.56 -5.05
CA HIS A 315 -12.01 9.29 -5.32
C HIS A 315 -11.23 8.38 -6.29
N GLY A 316 -9.88 8.35 -6.14
CA GLY A 316 -9.01 7.59 -7.06
C GLY A 316 -8.63 8.35 -8.33
N ASP A 317 -8.97 9.63 -8.44
CA ASP A 317 -8.66 10.46 -9.62
C ASP A 317 -7.26 11.07 -9.58
N HIS A 318 -6.65 11.09 -8.39
CA HIS A 318 -5.30 11.60 -8.17
C HIS A 318 -4.41 10.50 -7.59
N LEU A 319 -3.36 10.15 -8.30
CA LEU A 319 -2.40 9.12 -7.89
C LEU A 319 -0.98 9.65 -7.92
N LEU A 320 -0.20 9.31 -6.91
CA LEU A 320 1.24 9.44 -6.94
C LEU A 320 1.81 8.06 -7.29
N VAL A 321 2.64 8.00 -8.32
CA VAL A 321 3.06 6.72 -8.89
C VAL A 321 4.55 6.70 -9.23
N GLN A 322 5.12 5.50 -9.17
CA GLN A 322 6.38 5.17 -9.78
C GLN A 322 6.14 4.13 -10.88
N ALA A 323 6.08 4.58 -12.12
CA ALA A 323 5.74 3.79 -13.30
C ALA A 323 6.78 4.02 -14.39
N PHE A 324 7.99 3.48 -14.21
CA PHE A 324 9.23 3.75 -14.96
C PHE A 324 9.72 5.21 -14.86
N ALA A 325 8.89 6.10 -14.38
CA ALA A 325 9.20 7.44 -13.96
C ALA A 325 8.36 7.80 -12.74
N PHE A 326 8.89 8.64 -11.88
CA PHE A 326 8.12 9.19 -10.78
C PHE A 326 7.22 10.31 -11.29
N GLY A 327 5.98 10.32 -10.86
CA GLY A 327 5.03 11.33 -11.29
C GLY A 327 3.65 11.16 -10.64
N ARG A 328 2.73 11.95 -11.14
CA ARG A 328 1.33 11.90 -10.74
C ARG A 328 0.44 11.53 -11.91
N ILE A 329 -0.70 10.96 -11.62
CA ILE A 329 -1.81 10.78 -12.56
C ILE A 329 -2.98 11.60 -12.05
N ASP A 330 -3.48 12.51 -12.90
CA ASP A 330 -4.67 13.32 -12.64
C ASP A 330 -5.71 13.00 -13.70
N ASN A 331 -6.83 12.42 -13.31
CA ASN A 331 -7.88 12.01 -14.26
C ASN A 331 -7.33 11.22 -15.46
N GLY A 332 -6.42 10.30 -15.21
CA GLY A 332 -5.78 9.47 -16.24
C GLY A 332 -4.59 10.12 -16.99
N VAL A 333 -4.30 11.38 -16.75
CA VAL A 333 -3.17 12.10 -17.38
C VAL A 333 -1.93 12.03 -16.50
N PHE A 334 -0.86 11.46 -17.01
CA PHE A 334 0.41 11.39 -16.29
C PHE A 334 1.24 12.66 -16.48
N THR A 335 1.73 13.19 -15.38
CA THR A 335 2.69 14.30 -15.34
C THR A 335 3.92 13.85 -14.56
N SER A 336 5.11 13.89 -15.20
CA SER A 336 6.37 13.60 -14.52
C SER A 336 6.65 14.67 -13.46
N LEU A 337 7.10 14.23 -12.29
CA LEU A 337 7.52 15.10 -11.20
C LEU A 337 9.04 15.06 -11.05
N PRO A 338 9.69 16.22 -10.82
CA PRO A 338 11.12 16.28 -10.61
C PRO A 338 11.49 15.68 -9.23
N GLY A 339 12.67 15.13 -9.13
CA GLY A 339 13.31 14.87 -7.84
C GLY A 339 13.68 13.45 -7.50
N THR A 340 13.58 12.52 -8.44
CA THR A 340 14.14 11.19 -8.25
C THR A 340 14.83 10.74 -9.52
N THR A 341 16.15 10.62 -9.44
CA THR A 341 16.93 9.97 -10.49
C THR A 341 16.53 8.49 -10.53
N PRO A 342 16.20 7.92 -11.69
CA PRO A 342 15.68 6.55 -11.82
C PRO A 342 16.66 5.43 -11.42
N ARG A 343 17.80 5.73 -10.87
CA ARG A 343 18.89 4.76 -10.70
C ARG A 343 19.13 4.23 -9.30
N VAL A 344 18.45 4.72 -8.28
CA VAL A 344 18.75 4.31 -6.90
C VAL A 344 17.47 4.23 -6.08
N LEU A 345 16.99 3.01 -5.81
CA LEU A 345 15.95 2.60 -4.86
C LEU A 345 14.51 3.08 -5.20
N PRO A 346 13.49 2.34 -4.80
CA PRO A 346 12.11 2.78 -4.94
C PRO A 346 11.93 4.12 -4.23
N VAL A 347 11.23 5.04 -4.88
CA VAL A 347 10.90 6.35 -4.29
C VAL A 347 9.86 6.13 -3.21
N SER A 348 10.19 6.46 -2.00
CA SER A 348 9.19 6.52 -0.92
C SER A 348 8.58 7.90 -0.89
N ALA A 349 7.35 8.01 -1.33
CA ALA A 349 6.61 9.26 -1.39
C ALA A 349 5.15 9.08 -0.98
N ALA A 350 4.55 10.12 -0.40
CA ALA A 350 3.14 10.19 -0.05
C ALA A 350 2.57 11.60 -0.27
N TRP A 351 1.25 11.67 -0.45
CA TRP A 351 0.50 12.91 -0.49
C TRP A 351 -0.11 13.25 0.85
#